data_6080bd9484a862d04a5e51c5629db9f8
#
_entry.id   6080bd9484a862d04a5e51c5629db9f8
#
_cell.length_a   1.000
_cell.length_b   1.000
_cell.length_c   1.000
_cell.angle_alpha   90.00
_cell.angle_beta   90.00
_cell.angle_gamma   90.00
#
_symmetry.space_group_name_H-M   'P 1'
#
loop_
_entity.id
_entity.type
_entity.pdbx_description
1 polymer ?
#
loop_
_entity_poly.entity_id
_entity_poly.type
_entity_poly.pdbx_seq_one_letter_code
_entity_poly.pdbx_strand_id
1 'polypeptide(L)'
;MLAAFSLGAQTPDKEEVKPPYEFTAVKDIPATSVKDQYSSGTCWSFAGIAFLESELLRTGKGDYDLSEMWIARHAYLDKAKKYTRMHGKAEFSQGGATHDVVNVIREYG
;
A
#
# COMPACT_ATOMS: atom_id res chain seq x y z
N MET A 1 50.13 -34.15 -17.24
CA MET A 1 50.03 -33.09 -16.25
C MET A 1 49.26 -31.93 -16.89
N LEU A 2 47.94 -31.87 -16.65
CA LEU A 2 47.11 -30.76 -17.14
C LEU A 2 46.91 -29.76 -15.99
N ALA A 3 47.38 -28.54 -16.20
CA ALA A 3 47.14 -27.44 -15.25
C ALA A 3 45.80 -26.78 -15.56
N ALA A 4 44.86 -26.83 -14.59
CA ALA A 4 43.61 -26.13 -14.67
C ALA A 4 43.78 -24.68 -14.25
N PHE A 5 43.58 -23.75 -15.19
CA PHE A 5 43.48 -22.32 -14.92
C PHE A 5 42.05 -22.01 -14.44
N SER A 6 41.89 -21.65 -13.16
CA SER A 6 40.65 -21.10 -12.63
C SER A 6 40.62 -19.61 -12.93
N LEU A 7 39.71 -19.19 -13.84
CA LEU A 7 39.35 -17.78 -14.02
C LEU A 7 38.46 -17.37 -12.84
N GLY A 8 39.01 -16.61 -11.91
CA GLY A 8 38.21 -15.93 -10.88
C GLY A 8 37.44 -14.77 -11.53
N ALA A 9 36.14 -14.89 -11.60
CA ALA A 9 35.27 -13.76 -11.96
C ALA A 9 35.29 -12.74 -10.82
N GLN A 10 35.96 -11.61 -11.02
CA GLN A 10 35.86 -10.46 -10.15
C GLN A 10 34.47 -9.82 -10.39
N THR A 11 33.59 -9.86 -9.41
CA THR A 11 32.40 -9.02 -9.39
C THR A 11 32.85 -7.56 -9.24
N PRO A 12 32.41 -6.63 -10.11
CA PRO A 12 32.74 -5.23 -9.93
C PRO A 12 32.14 -4.73 -8.62
N ASP A 13 32.99 -4.11 -7.79
CA ASP A 13 32.52 -3.37 -6.63
C ASP A 13 31.45 -2.38 -7.07
N LYS A 14 30.24 -2.52 -6.51
CA LYS A 14 29.20 -1.49 -6.66
C LYS A 14 29.69 -0.27 -5.89
N GLU A 15 30.20 0.73 -6.61
CA GLU A 15 30.36 2.06 -6.03
C GLU A 15 29.02 2.48 -5.41
N GLU A 16 28.98 2.64 -4.09
CA GLU A 16 27.85 3.26 -3.41
C GLU A 16 27.76 4.71 -3.89
N VAL A 17 26.83 4.94 -4.83
CA VAL A 17 26.51 6.29 -5.27
C VAL A 17 25.86 7.01 -4.09
N LYS A 18 26.64 7.83 -3.39
CA LYS A 18 26.10 8.68 -2.33
C LYS A 18 24.98 9.55 -2.90
N PRO A 19 23.81 9.58 -2.25
CA PRO A 19 22.71 10.42 -2.74
C PRO A 19 23.17 11.89 -2.79
N PRO A 20 22.80 12.63 -3.85
CA PRO A 20 23.24 14.01 -4.04
C PRO A 20 22.67 15.01 -3.02
N TYR A 21 21.74 14.54 -2.16
CA TYR A 21 21.06 15.36 -1.16
C TYR A 21 21.15 14.69 0.22
N GLU A 22 21.43 15.50 1.23
CA GLU A 22 21.39 15.11 2.64
C GLU A 22 20.08 15.64 3.26
N PHE A 23 19.23 14.73 3.73
CA PHE A 23 17.94 15.08 4.32
C PHE A 23 18.03 14.99 5.84
N THR A 24 17.53 16.02 6.52
CA THR A 24 17.36 16.01 7.98
C THR A 24 15.89 15.81 8.30
N ALA A 25 15.57 14.74 9.04
CA ALA A 25 14.20 14.50 9.50
C ALA A 25 13.83 15.56 10.55
N VAL A 26 12.89 16.44 10.23
CA VAL A 26 12.37 17.46 11.15
C VAL A 26 11.33 16.86 12.10
N LYS A 27 10.54 15.90 11.61
CA LYS A 27 9.54 15.20 12.40
C LYS A 27 9.37 13.79 11.84
N ASP A 28 9.44 12.80 12.72
CA ASP A 28 9.13 11.42 12.41
C ASP A 28 7.80 11.05 13.07
N ILE A 29 6.87 10.51 12.26
CA ILE A 29 5.56 10.08 12.72
C ILE A 29 5.53 8.56 12.63
N PRO A 30 5.23 7.85 13.74
CA PRO A 30 5.17 6.40 13.71
C PRO A 30 4.13 5.92 12.70
N ALA A 31 4.50 4.93 11.91
CA ALA A 31 3.64 4.30 10.92
C ALA A 31 3.77 2.78 11.04
N THR A 32 2.73 2.07 10.61
CA THR A 32 2.76 0.62 10.47
C THR A 32 3.66 0.19 9.31
N SER A 33 4.00 -1.10 9.25
CA SER A 33 4.85 -1.64 8.19
C SER A 33 4.20 -1.47 6.82
N VAL A 34 5.03 -1.25 5.80
CA VAL A 34 4.58 -1.19 4.40
C VAL A 34 4.06 -2.55 3.98
N LYS A 35 2.88 -2.57 3.35
CA LYS A 35 2.23 -3.78 2.84
C LYS A 35 2.24 -3.80 1.32
N ASP A 36 2.39 -4.99 0.76
CA ASP A 36 2.40 -5.19 -0.69
C ASP A 36 0.97 -5.41 -1.22
N GLN A 37 0.50 -4.48 -2.05
CA GLN A 37 -0.79 -4.62 -2.72
C GLN A 37 -0.76 -5.55 -3.94
N TYR A 38 0.43 -6.01 -4.36
CA TYR A 38 0.64 -6.76 -5.60
C TYR A 38 0.08 -6.01 -6.84
N SER A 39 -0.29 -6.73 -7.89
CA SER A 39 -0.83 -6.15 -9.14
C SER A 39 -2.31 -5.79 -9.08
N SER A 40 -2.82 -5.37 -7.93
CA SER A 40 -4.22 -4.96 -7.77
C SER A 40 -4.38 -3.43 -7.87
N GLY A 41 -5.54 -2.96 -8.33
CA GLY A 41 -5.88 -1.53 -8.36
C GLY A 41 -6.42 -1.02 -7.02
N THR A 42 -5.89 -1.52 -5.89
CA THR A 42 -6.39 -1.25 -4.53
C THR A 42 -5.52 -0.30 -3.72
N CYS A 43 -4.59 0.43 -4.35
CA CYS A 43 -3.68 1.37 -3.68
C CYS A 43 -4.42 2.38 -2.77
N TRP A 44 -5.60 2.82 -3.16
CA TRP A 44 -6.45 3.72 -2.39
C TRP A 44 -6.90 3.11 -1.05
N SER A 45 -7.18 1.80 -1.01
CA SER A 45 -7.55 1.08 0.20
C SER A 45 -6.33 0.91 1.13
N PHE A 46 -5.18 0.49 0.57
CA PHE A 46 -3.93 0.36 1.30
C PHE A 46 -3.48 1.68 1.91
N ALA A 47 -3.50 2.77 1.13
CA ALA A 47 -3.14 4.10 1.64
C ALA A 47 -4.11 4.60 2.73
N GLY A 48 -5.41 4.37 2.56
CA GLY A 48 -6.42 4.77 3.54
C GLY A 48 -6.31 4.00 4.85
N ILE A 49 -6.08 2.70 4.78
CA ILE A 49 -5.88 1.85 5.98
C ILE A 49 -4.56 2.19 6.66
N ALA A 50 -3.45 2.31 5.95
CA ALA A 50 -2.16 2.71 6.52
C ALA A 50 -2.24 4.06 7.25
N PHE A 51 -3.02 5.02 6.73
CA PHE A 51 -3.28 6.28 7.42
C PHE A 51 -4.03 6.06 8.73
N LEU A 52 -5.09 5.24 8.75
CA LEU A 52 -5.87 4.97 9.96
C LEU A 52 -5.06 4.21 11.01
N GLU A 53 -4.28 3.22 10.61
CA GLU A 53 -3.38 2.49 11.50
C GLU A 53 -2.34 3.43 12.13
N SER A 54 -1.73 4.30 11.32
CA SER A 54 -0.78 5.31 11.80
C SER A 54 -1.42 6.29 12.80
N GLU A 55 -2.68 6.69 12.59
CA GLU A 55 -3.42 7.53 13.52
C GLU A 55 -3.79 6.80 14.83
N LEU A 56 -4.08 5.50 14.76
CA LEU A 56 -4.28 4.67 15.96
C LEU A 56 -3.00 4.58 16.79
N LEU A 57 -1.84 4.35 16.15
CA LEU A 57 -0.54 4.39 16.81
C LEU A 57 -0.26 5.78 17.41
N ARG A 58 -0.42 6.84 16.64
CA ARG A 58 -0.16 8.22 17.08
C ARG A 58 -1.01 8.62 18.28
N THR A 59 -2.26 8.14 18.34
CA THR A 59 -3.20 8.45 19.44
C THR A 59 -3.12 7.47 20.61
N GLY A 60 -2.18 6.52 20.58
CA GLY A 60 -1.98 5.53 21.65
C GLY A 60 -3.11 4.50 21.78
N LYS A 61 -3.87 4.30 20.69
CA LYS A 61 -4.97 3.31 20.66
C LYS A 61 -4.49 1.88 20.49
N GLY A 62 -3.26 1.69 20.02
CA GLY A 62 -2.61 0.40 19.81
C GLY A 62 -2.10 0.22 18.37
N ASP A 63 -1.38 -0.88 18.18
CA ASP A 63 -0.88 -1.32 16.88
C ASP A 63 -1.88 -2.35 16.32
N TYR A 64 -2.49 -2.01 15.20
CA TYR A 64 -3.49 -2.84 14.55
C TYR A 64 -3.09 -3.12 13.11
N ASP A 65 -3.41 -4.32 12.64
CA ASP A 65 -3.31 -4.76 11.26
C ASP A 65 -4.72 -4.92 10.69
N LEU A 66 -5.21 -3.84 10.04
CA LEU A 66 -6.55 -3.79 9.48
C LEU A 66 -6.56 -4.36 8.06
N SER A 67 -7.68 -4.97 7.65
CA SER A 67 -7.77 -5.60 6.34
C SER A 67 -8.14 -4.62 5.24
N GLU A 68 -7.20 -4.30 4.37
CA GLU A 68 -7.41 -3.48 3.18
C GLU A 68 -8.36 -4.13 2.19
N MET A 69 -8.29 -5.46 2.08
CA MET A 69 -9.13 -6.22 1.16
C MET A 69 -10.57 -6.32 1.63
N TRP A 70 -10.81 -6.21 2.93
CA TRP A 70 -12.17 -6.09 3.47
C TRP A 70 -12.82 -4.79 3.00
N ILE A 71 -12.10 -3.68 3.07
CA ILE A 71 -12.54 -2.38 2.55
C ILE A 71 -12.80 -2.45 1.05
N ALA A 72 -11.83 -2.97 0.28
CA ALA A 72 -11.95 -3.08 -1.18
C ALA A 72 -13.17 -3.91 -1.59
N ARG A 73 -13.42 -5.04 -0.90
CA ARG A 73 -14.58 -5.91 -1.16
C ARG A 73 -15.90 -5.16 -0.99
N HIS A 74 -16.07 -4.45 0.13
CA HIS A 74 -17.32 -3.73 0.41
C HIS A 74 -17.52 -2.55 -0.53
N ALA A 75 -16.47 -1.78 -0.82
CA ALA A 75 -16.54 -0.70 -1.79
C ALA A 75 -16.91 -1.20 -3.19
N TYR A 76 -16.36 -2.35 -3.62
CA TYR A 76 -16.73 -2.94 -4.92
C TYR A 76 -18.17 -3.47 -4.94
N LEU A 77 -18.65 -4.03 -3.83
CA LEU A 77 -20.05 -4.45 -3.71
C LEU A 77 -20.99 -3.25 -3.87
N ASP A 78 -20.69 -2.12 -3.26
CA ASP A 78 -21.52 -0.92 -3.36
C ASP A 78 -21.44 -0.29 -4.76
N LYS A 79 -20.27 -0.30 -5.39
CA LYS A 79 -20.14 0.08 -6.80
C LYS A 79 -20.95 -0.82 -7.72
N ALA A 80 -20.93 -2.13 -7.51
CA ALA A 80 -21.73 -3.08 -8.29
C ALA A 80 -23.23 -2.83 -8.14
N LYS A 81 -23.72 -2.61 -6.91
CA LYS A 81 -25.11 -2.23 -6.64
C LYS A 81 -25.50 -0.95 -7.36
N LYS A 82 -24.63 0.08 -7.29
CA LYS A 82 -24.83 1.36 -7.97
C LYS A 82 -24.85 1.19 -9.48
N TYR A 83 -23.91 0.44 -10.03
CA TYR A 83 -23.83 0.15 -11.47
C TYR A 83 -25.12 -0.49 -11.99
N THR A 84 -25.62 -1.51 -11.27
CA THR A 84 -26.86 -2.20 -11.62
C THR A 84 -28.07 -1.24 -11.54
N ARG A 85 -28.20 -0.47 -10.46
CA ARG A 85 -29.30 0.49 -10.29
C ARG A 85 -29.30 1.60 -11.33
N MET A 86 -28.13 1.96 -11.85
CA MET A 86 -27.95 2.99 -12.88
C MET A 86 -27.91 2.42 -14.29
N HIS A 87 -28.36 1.19 -14.49
CA HIS A 87 -28.40 0.52 -15.81
C HIS A 87 -27.04 0.56 -16.55
N GLY A 88 -25.95 0.34 -15.83
CA GLY A 88 -24.59 0.33 -16.40
C GLY A 88 -23.98 1.71 -16.68
N LYS A 89 -24.62 2.81 -16.29
CA LYS A 89 -24.12 4.17 -16.52
C LYS A 89 -23.16 4.67 -15.43
N ALA A 90 -23.04 3.96 -14.30
CA ALA A 90 -22.07 4.29 -13.26
C ALA A 90 -20.72 3.63 -13.57
N GLU A 91 -19.63 4.27 -13.17
CA GLU A 91 -18.31 3.67 -13.29
C GLU A 91 -18.15 2.49 -12.31
N PHE A 92 -17.64 1.37 -12.84
CA PHE A 92 -17.33 0.17 -12.09
C PHE A 92 -15.92 -0.30 -12.43
N SER A 93 -14.94 0.33 -11.78
CA SER A 93 -13.52 0.04 -11.95
C SER A 93 -12.85 -0.27 -10.60
N GLN A 94 -11.60 -0.74 -10.65
CA GLN A 94 -10.82 -1.07 -9.45
C GLN A 94 -10.41 0.15 -8.63
N GLY A 95 -10.31 1.33 -9.25
CA GLY A 95 -9.96 2.56 -8.59
C GLY A 95 -10.93 2.93 -7.46
N GLY A 96 -10.47 3.69 -6.50
CA GLY A 96 -11.25 4.23 -5.40
C GLY A 96 -10.57 5.45 -4.81
N ALA A 97 -11.18 6.02 -3.78
CA ALA A 97 -10.65 7.18 -3.10
C ALA A 97 -10.76 7.03 -1.58
N THR A 98 -10.08 7.88 -0.83
CA THR A 98 -10.07 7.82 0.64
C THR A 98 -11.47 7.89 1.25
N HIS A 99 -12.41 8.60 0.62
CA HIS A 99 -13.79 8.63 1.10
C HIS A 99 -14.50 7.29 1.01
N ASP A 100 -14.12 6.41 0.08
CA ASP A 100 -14.67 5.05 0.00
C ASP A 100 -14.27 4.23 1.23
N VAL A 101 -13.03 4.39 1.72
CA VAL A 101 -12.57 3.76 2.97
C VAL A 101 -13.42 4.22 4.15
N VAL A 102 -13.59 5.53 4.30
CA VAL A 102 -14.39 6.12 5.40
C VAL A 102 -15.85 5.66 5.33
N ASN A 103 -16.45 5.63 4.14
CA ASN A 103 -17.83 5.19 3.96
C ASN A 103 -18.02 3.71 4.31
N VAL A 104 -17.09 2.84 3.89
CA VAL A 104 -17.13 1.41 4.23
C VAL A 104 -17.04 1.21 5.73
N ILE A 105 -16.13 1.89 6.43
CA ILE A 105 -16.00 1.79 7.88
C ILE A 105 -17.27 2.30 8.58
N ARG A 106 -17.89 3.36 8.09
CA ARG A 106 -19.12 3.90 8.67
C ARG A 106 -20.32 2.96 8.52
N GLU A 107 -20.40 2.25 7.39
CA GLU A 107 -21.55 1.42 7.06
C GLU A 107 -21.41 -0.03 7.55
N TYR A 108 -20.18 -0.56 7.53
CA TYR A 108 -19.92 -1.99 7.78
C TYR A 108 -19.06 -2.26 9.02
N GLY A 109 -18.48 -1.25 9.66
CA GLY A 109 -17.64 -1.36 10.86
C GLY A 109 -16.15 -1.41 10.61
#